data_801bcd051dc1bfd8ba9868f8fafaa6e1
#
_entry.id   801bcd051dc1bfd8ba9868f8fafaa6e1
#
_cell.length_a   1.000
_cell.length_b   1.000
_cell.length_c   1.000
_cell.angle_alpha   90.00
_cell.angle_beta   90.00
_cell.angle_gamma   90.00
#
_symmetry.space_group_name_H-M   'P 1'
#
loop_
_entity.id
_entity.type
_entity.pdbx_description
1 polymer ?
#
loop_
_entity_poly.entity_id
_entity_poly.type
_entity_poly.pdbx_seq_one_letter_code
_entity_poly.pdbx_strand_id
1 'polypeptide(L)'
;MRSFICKLVYWIMLKLYVFILWALLPLLTMGKGILIQNVVIFDGKSEKTVTGNVWIEDNAIRKVSAEPIVAGAEVEVIDGRGKFLMPGLIDLAANTMVDLLTAHASYTQLRAGEEAGKTLLRGFTTIRDAGGPVFGLKRAIDEGTLPGPRIYPSGAIISETGGHADFRMVYDIPEPFDCCGLTHTEKIGAAIIADGVDAVIVASRNNLRLGASQIKLMAGGGVSSLYDQLEDVQYFEDELHAAVMAAEDAGTYVMVHVYVPEAIRRAIRAGVKSIEHGQLIDEPTMKLIAEKGVWLSMQPFIGEGNNHYTNPVQQAKHELVVQGTDRAYQLAKKYGVKLAWGTDLLFSPANARNQNLNIEKMTRWFSNFEILKMITHDNAELLALSGRRNPYPGKLGVIEEGALADLIVVDGNALEDIKVLTDPGKNMLLIMKDGKIYKNDL
;
A
#
# COMPACT_ATOMS: atom_id res chain seq x y z
N MET A 1 -9.54 77.26 14.47
CA MET A 1 -10.44 76.61 13.51
C MET A 1 -9.75 75.65 12.57
N ARG A 2 -8.54 75.93 11.96
CA ARG A 2 -7.79 75.01 11.08
C ARG A 2 -7.32 73.73 11.74
N SER A 3 -6.95 73.71 13.01
CA SER A 3 -6.45 72.52 13.73
C SER A 3 -7.53 71.48 14.06
N PHE A 4 -8.79 71.91 14.19
CA PHE A 4 -9.91 71.05 14.53
C PHE A 4 -10.41 70.25 13.28
N ILE A 5 -10.39 70.91 12.13
CA ILE A 5 -10.78 70.28 10.84
C ILE A 5 -9.76 69.21 10.42
N CYS A 6 -8.45 69.41 10.61
CA CYS A 6 -7.42 68.42 10.31
C CYS A 6 -7.55 67.14 11.16
N LYS A 7 -7.90 67.27 12.44
CA LYS A 7 -8.07 66.11 13.34
C LYS A 7 -9.36 65.33 13.00
N LEU A 8 -10.42 66.02 12.57
CA LEU A 8 -11.67 65.37 12.20
C LEU A 8 -11.53 64.60 10.89
N VAL A 9 -10.84 65.16 9.89
CA VAL A 9 -10.57 64.52 8.61
C VAL A 9 -9.66 63.28 8.83
N TYR A 10 -8.63 63.38 9.68
CA TYR A 10 -7.78 62.25 10.01
C TYR A 10 -8.55 61.09 10.69
N TRP A 11 -9.50 61.43 11.59
CA TRP A 11 -10.32 60.42 12.28
C TRP A 11 -11.34 59.76 11.37
N ILE A 12 -11.90 60.48 10.39
CA ILE A 12 -12.82 59.94 9.38
C ILE A 12 -12.03 59.05 8.40
N MET A 13 -10.85 59.45 7.95
CA MET A 13 -9.99 58.67 7.08
C MET A 13 -9.52 57.39 7.78
N LEU A 14 -9.16 57.44 9.07
CA LEU A 14 -8.76 56.28 9.85
C LEU A 14 -9.92 55.27 10.03
N LYS A 15 -11.14 55.76 10.25
CA LYS A 15 -12.34 54.91 10.34
C LYS A 15 -12.71 54.30 9.00
N LEU A 16 -12.57 55.04 7.88
CA LEU A 16 -12.76 54.49 6.53
C LEU A 16 -11.68 53.42 6.20
N TYR A 17 -10.44 53.65 6.60
CA TYR A 17 -9.35 52.70 6.38
C TYR A 17 -9.56 51.40 7.19
N VAL A 18 -10.01 51.49 8.44
CA VAL A 18 -10.35 50.33 9.28
C VAL A 18 -11.59 49.62 8.75
N PHE A 19 -12.57 50.33 8.19
CA PHE A 19 -13.78 49.72 7.57
C PHE A 19 -13.44 49.02 6.25
N ILE A 20 -12.53 49.59 5.45
CA ILE A 20 -12.02 48.96 4.21
C ILE A 20 -11.13 47.75 4.54
N LEU A 21 -10.33 47.78 5.61
CA LEU A 21 -9.57 46.60 6.07
C LEU A 21 -10.48 45.49 6.61
N TRP A 22 -11.64 45.82 7.19
CA TRP A 22 -12.64 44.85 7.64
C TRP A 22 -13.49 44.31 6.48
N ALA A 23 -13.69 45.07 5.42
CA ALA A 23 -14.35 44.60 4.20
C ALA A 23 -13.44 43.81 3.27
N LEU A 24 -12.13 43.84 3.51
CA LEU A 24 -11.10 42.98 2.93
C LEU A 24 -10.71 41.81 3.86
N LEU A 25 -11.59 41.38 4.79
CA LEU A 25 -11.50 39.97 5.21
C LEU A 25 -11.48 39.14 3.93
N PRO A 26 -10.49 38.28 3.73
CA PRO A 26 -10.47 37.46 2.54
C PRO A 26 -11.85 36.79 2.48
N LEU A 27 -12.59 37.03 1.43
CA LEU A 27 -13.45 36.02 0.88
C LEU A 27 -12.47 34.84 0.72
N LEU A 28 -12.44 33.95 1.70
CA LEU A 28 -11.93 32.61 1.51
C LEU A 28 -12.64 32.17 0.24
N THR A 29 -11.95 32.23 -0.87
CA THR A 29 -12.35 31.51 -2.07
C THR A 29 -12.45 30.08 -1.59
N MET A 30 -13.65 29.65 -1.23
CA MET A 30 -13.91 28.24 -0.95
C MET A 30 -13.50 27.54 -2.23
N GLY A 31 -12.41 26.80 -2.17
CA GLY A 31 -11.91 26.02 -3.29
C GLY A 31 -13.02 25.14 -3.84
N LYS A 32 -12.88 24.70 -5.06
CA LYS A 32 -13.80 23.71 -5.63
C LYS A 32 -13.76 22.49 -4.70
N GLY A 33 -14.85 22.27 -3.97
CA GLY A 33 -14.97 21.21 -2.97
C GLY A 33 -16.02 20.19 -3.36
N ILE A 34 -15.96 19.03 -2.75
CA ILE A 34 -16.97 17.97 -2.84
C ILE A 34 -17.51 17.73 -1.44
N LEU A 35 -18.82 17.78 -1.30
CA LEU A 35 -19.52 17.47 -0.06
C LEU A 35 -20.33 16.19 -0.25
N ILE A 36 -19.89 15.09 0.37
CA ILE A 36 -20.66 13.84 0.42
C ILE A 36 -21.53 13.90 1.67
N GLN A 37 -22.85 13.94 1.47
CA GLN A 37 -23.84 14.03 2.54
C GLN A 37 -24.54 12.71 2.78
N ASN A 38 -25.15 12.58 3.97
CA ASN A 38 -26.04 11.47 4.30
C ASN A 38 -25.38 10.10 4.07
N VAL A 39 -24.24 9.86 4.73
CA VAL A 39 -23.50 8.60 4.71
C VAL A 39 -23.30 8.05 6.12
N VAL A 40 -23.19 6.71 6.21
CA VAL A 40 -22.75 6.02 7.42
C VAL A 40 -21.23 5.90 7.34
N ILE A 41 -20.50 6.61 8.18
CA ILE A 41 -19.05 6.78 8.10
C ILE A 41 -18.37 5.78 9.03
N PHE A 42 -17.49 4.94 8.47
CA PHE A 42 -16.47 4.17 9.17
C PHE A 42 -15.14 4.92 9.08
N ASP A 43 -14.56 5.27 10.21
CA ASP A 43 -13.36 6.13 10.27
C ASP A 43 -12.04 5.40 9.99
N GLY A 44 -12.05 4.07 9.84
CA GLY A 44 -10.86 3.21 9.69
C GLY A 44 -10.27 2.70 11.01
N LYS A 45 -10.63 3.27 12.16
CA LYS A 45 -10.02 3.00 13.47
C LYS A 45 -10.98 2.43 14.50
N SER A 46 -12.24 2.86 14.46
CA SER A 46 -13.26 2.56 15.46
C SER A 46 -14.34 1.65 14.87
N GLU A 47 -14.78 0.66 15.62
CA GLU A 47 -15.92 -0.16 15.23
C GLU A 47 -17.24 0.65 15.16
N LYS A 48 -17.26 1.82 15.82
CA LYS A 48 -18.42 2.70 15.83
C LYS A 48 -18.48 3.53 14.56
N THR A 49 -19.65 3.59 13.96
CA THR A 49 -19.94 4.46 12.81
C THR A 49 -20.64 5.74 13.25
N VAL A 50 -20.54 6.76 12.42
CA VAL A 50 -21.25 8.04 12.58
C VAL A 50 -22.03 8.30 11.31
N THR A 51 -23.34 8.58 11.41
CA THR A 51 -24.10 9.10 10.28
C THR A 51 -23.80 10.59 10.13
N GLY A 52 -23.40 11.01 8.93
CA GLY A 52 -22.99 12.41 8.74
C GLY A 52 -22.54 12.74 7.33
N ASN A 53 -21.62 13.69 7.25
CA ASN A 53 -21.20 14.34 6.05
C ASN A 53 -19.69 14.47 6.03
N VAL A 54 -19.08 14.37 4.84
CA VAL A 54 -17.65 14.50 4.60
C VAL A 54 -17.42 15.60 3.58
N TRP A 55 -16.71 16.64 3.97
CA TRP A 55 -16.31 17.72 3.06
C TRP A 55 -14.86 17.55 2.64
N ILE A 56 -14.65 17.51 1.35
CA ILE A 56 -13.35 17.37 0.69
C ILE A 56 -13.05 18.70 -0.04
N GLU A 57 -11.83 19.16 0.11
CA GLU A 57 -11.30 20.31 -0.62
C GLU A 57 -9.91 19.94 -1.15
N ASP A 58 -9.69 20.15 -2.43
CA ASP A 58 -8.52 19.67 -3.14
C ASP A 58 -8.34 18.15 -2.96
N ASN A 59 -7.28 17.72 -2.30
CA ASN A 59 -6.99 16.31 -2.06
C ASN A 59 -7.14 15.87 -0.60
N ALA A 60 -7.76 16.70 0.25
CA ALA A 60 -7.85 16.44 1.68
C ALA A 60 -9.28 16.50 2.21
N ILE A 61 -9.56 15.69 3.22
CA ILE A 61 -10.78 15.78 4.02
C ILE A 61 -10.68 17.01 4.92
N ARG A 62 -11.54 17.99 4.72
CA ARG A 62 -11.56 19.25 5.49
C ARG A 62 -12.44 19.17 6.72
N LYS A 63 -13.54 18.43 6.61
CA LYS A 63 -14.47 18.29 7.74
C LYS A 63 -15.22 16.98 7.68
N VAL A 64 -15.38 16.36 8.85
CA VAL A 64 -16.31 15.25 9.08
C VAL A 64 -17.29 15.69 10.16
N SER A 65 -18.61 15.62 9.89
CA SER A 65 -19.63 16.17 10.81
C SER A 65 -20.92 15.37 10.77
N ALA A 66 -21.46 15.05 11.95
CA ALA A 66 -22.83 14.54 12.07
C ALA A 66 -23.88 15.64 11.76
N GLU A 67 -23.53 16.90 12.02
CA GLU A 67 -24.40 18.03 11.70
C GLU A 67 -24.30 18.42 10.21
N PRO A 68 -25.35 18.99 9.63
CA PRO A 68 -25.32 19.48 8.25
C PRO A 68 -24.17 20.47 8.00
N ILE A 69 -23.48 20.28 6.88
CA ILE A 69 -22.47 21.23 6.40
C ILE A 69 -23.14 22.10 5.32
N VAL A 70 -23.09 23.41 5.49
CA VAL A 70 -23.61 24.36 4.49
C VAL A 70 -22.58 24.47 3.36
N ALA A 71 -22.93 23.97 2.19
CA ALA A 71 -22.10 24.06 1.00
C ALA A 71 -22.15 25.47 0.39
N GLY A 72 -20.99 25.98 -0.04
CA GLY A 72 -20.90 27.18 -0.87
C GLY A 72 -21.36 26.90 -2.31
N ALA A 73 -21.56 27.96 -3.10
CA ALA A 73 -22.09 27.86 -4.47
C ALA A 73 -21.19 27.06 -5.45
N GLU A 74 -19.90 26.89 -5.13
CA GLU A 74 -18.92 26.15 -5.97
C GLU A 74 -18.63 24.74 -5.46
N VAL A 75 -19.40 24.23 -4.49
CA VAL A 75 -19.24 22.89 -3.92
C VAL A 75 -20.17 21.92 -4.62
N GLU A 76 -19.60 20.85 -5.18
CA GLU A 76 -20.37 19.72 -5.69
C GLU A 76 -20.93 18.92 -4.51
N VAL A 77 -22.27 18.75 -4.48
CA VAL A 77 -22.95 18.00 -3.41
C VAL A 77 -23.40 16.65 -3.94
N ILE A 78 -22.97 15.60 -3.26
CA ILE A 78 -23.31 14.20 -3.55
C ILE A 78 -24.12 13.65 -2.37
N ASP A 79 -25.34 13.21 -2.63
CA ASP A 79 -26.16 12.52 -1.63
C ASP A 79 -25.77 11.04 -1.57
N GLY A 80 -25.15 10.62 -0.47
CA GLY A 80 -24.76 9.25 -0.22
C GLY A 80 -25.91 8.29 0.13
N ARG A 81 -27.16 8.80 0.25
CA ARG A 81 -28.38 7.99 0.44
C ARG A 81 -28.31 7.00 1.61
N GLY A 82 -27.62 7.35 2.67
CA GLY A 82 -27.42 6.47 3.84
C GLY A 82 -26.46 5.29 3.59
N LYS A 83 -25.70 5.31 2.49
CA LYS A 83 -24.73 4.27 2.16
C LYS A 83 -23.49 4.33 3.06
N PHE A 84 -22.71 3.26 3.07
CA PHE A 84 -21.54 3.09 3.92
C PHE A 84 -20.31 3.73 3.26
N LEU A 85 -19.73 4.74 3.91
CA LEU A 85 -18.50 5.42 3.48
C LEU A 85 -17.33 4.96 4.36
N MET A 86 -16.24 4.58 3.73
CA MET A 86 -15.03 4.11 4.41
C MET A 86 -13.77 4.58 3.68
N PRO A 87 -12.58 4.47 4.32
CA PRO A 87 -11.32 4.72 3.63
C PRO A 87 -11.16 3.80 2.43
N GLY A 88 -10.47 4.27 1.41
CA GLY A 88 -10.04 3.43 0.29
C GLY A 88 -9.17 2.27 0.76
N LEU A 89 -9.29 1.13 0.08
CA LEU A 89 -8.56 -0.09 0.41
C LEU A 89 -7.07 0.06 0.12
N ILE A 90 -6.23 -0.61 0.92
CA ILE A 90 -4.77 -0.63 0.79
C ILE A 90 -4.30 -2.08 0.65
N ASP A 91 -3.56 -2.39 -0.43
CA ASP A 91 -2.92 -3.70 -0.64
C ASP A 91 -1.40 -3.57 -0.49
N LEU A 92 -0.80 -4.28 0.46
CA LEU A 92 0.63 -4.15 0.78
C LEU A 92 1.54 -5.15 0.06
N ALA A 93 0.99 -6.02 -0.75
CA ALA A 93 1.75 -6.96 -1.58
C ALA A 93 1.16 -7.01 -2.99
N ALA A 94 0.81 -5.85 -3.54
CA ALA A 94 0.43 -5.74 -4.92
C ALA A 94 1.66 -5.80 -5.81
N ASN A 95 1.59 -6.59 -6.88
CA ASN A 95 2.67 -6.71 -7.83
C ASN A 95 2.21 -6.31 -9.22
N THR A 96 2.97 -5.42 -9.81
CA THR A 96 2.76 -4.96 -11.19
C THR A 96 3.47 -5.85 -12.23
N MET A 97 3.90 -7.05 -11.83
CA MET A 97 4.77 -7.94 -12.60
C MET A 97 3.99 -8.87 -13.56
N VAL A 98 3.05 -8.31 -14.31
CA VAL A 98 2.27 -9.06 -15.30
C VAL A 98 3.17 -9.54 -16.45
N ASP A 99 3.20 -10.83 -16.70
CA ASP A 99 3.93 -11.48 -17.82
C ASP A 99 5.43 -11.13 -17.88
N LEU A 100 6.04 -10.78 -16.76
CA LEU A 100 7.38 -10.21 -16.66
C LEU A 100 8.48 -11.12 -17.23
N LEU A 101 8.35 -12.43 -17.02
CA LEU A 101 9.39 -13.41 -17.39
C LEU A 101 9.33 -13.82 -18.88
N THR A 102 8.19 -13.63 -19.54
CA THR A 102 7.91 -14.20 -20.86
C THR A 102 7.58 -13.19 -21.94
N ALA A 103 7.23 -11.96 -21.58
CA ALA A 103 6.79 -10.94 -22.52
C ALA A 103 7.82 -9.82 -22.70
N HIS A 104 7.70 -9.10 -23.81
CA HIS A 104 8.51 -7.91 -24.05
C HIS A 104 8.20 -6.81 -23.02
N ALA A 105 9.22 -6.12 -22.50
CA ALA A 105 9.10 -5.12 -21.45
C ALA A 105 8.03 -4.04 -21.72
N SER A 106 7.88 -3.58 -22.97
CA SER A 106 6.85 -2.60 -23.32
C SER A 106 5.43 -3.16 -23.18
N TYR A 107 5.22 -4.43 -23.48
CA TYR A 107 3.93 -5.09 -23.30
C TYR A 107 3.58 -5.22 -21.82
N THR A 108 4.54 -5.66 -21.00
CA THR A 108 4.38 -5.76 -19.53
C THR A 108 3.98 -4.42 -18.91
N GLN A 109 4.63 -3.33 -19.34
CA GLN A 109 4.31 -1.99 -18.82
C GLN A 109 2.90 -1.52 -19.22
N LEU A 110 2.46 -1.79 -20.45
CA LEU A 110 1.10 -1.48 -20.91
C LEU A 110 0.05 -2.27 -20.11
N ARG A 111 0.31 -3.57 -19.88
CA ARG A 111 -0.56 -4.41 -19.07
C ARG A 111 -0.61 -3.98 -17.61
N ALA A 112 0.53 -3.57 -17.03
CA ALA A 112 0.58 -3.03 -15.68
C ALA A 112 -0.24 -1.74 -15.55
N GLY A 113 -0.22 -0.87 -16.57
CA GLY A 113 -1.05 0.34 -16.62
C GLY A 113 -2.56 0.03 -16.67
N GLU A 114 -2.97 -0.93 -17.50
CA GLU A 114 -4.36 -1.40 -17.56
C GLU A 114 -4.82 -1.96 -16.22
N GLU A 115 -3.99 -2.81 -15.59
CA GLU A 115 -4.31 -3.45 -14.32
C GLU A 115 -4.36 -2.44 -13.16
N ALA A 116 -3.51 -1.42 -13.16
CA ALA A 116 -3.55 -0.35 -12.17
C ALA A 116 -4.90 0.39 -12.18
N GLY A 117 -5.45 0.68 -13.36
CA GLY A 117 -6.79 1.26 -13.49
C GLY A 117 -7.87 0.35 -12.92
N LYS A 118 -7.80 -0.96 -13.21
CA LYS A 118 -8.73 -1.95 -12.66
C LYS A 118 -8.59 -2.09 -11.15
N THR A 119 -7.38 -2.04 -10.61
CA THR A 119 -7.09 -2.08 -9.17
C THR A 119 -7.78 -0.91 -8.45
N LEU A 120 -7.68 0.30 -9.00
CA LEU A 120 -8.39 1.46 -8.46
C LEU A 120 -9.92 1.25 -8.47
N LEU A 121 -10.47 0.72 -9.57
CA LEU A 121 -11.91 0.45 -9.70
C LEU A 121 -12.39 -0.72 -8.83
N ARG A 122 -11.49 -1.52 -8.28
CA ARG A 122 -11.78 -2.49 -7.22
C ARG A 122 -11.75 -1.89 -5.81
N GLY A 123 -11.56 -0.56 -5.69
CA GLY A 123 -11.57 0.18 -4.43
C GLY A 123 -10.20 0.30 -3.75
N PHE A 124 -9.14 -0.25 -4.34
CA PHE A 124 -7.79 -0.09 -3.82
C PHE A 124 -7.21 1.25 -4.25
N THR A 125 -7.28 2.23 -3.37
CA THR A 125 -6.77 3.58 -3.65
C THR A 125 -5.26 3.69 -3.44
N THR A 126 -4.66 2.75 -2.71
CA THR A 126 -3.22 2.70 -2.43
C THR A 126 -2.71 1.26 -2.51
N ILE A 127 -1.50 1.11 -3.06
CA ILE A 127 -0.76 -0.15 -3.06
C ILE A 127 0.69 0.07 -2.62
N ARG A 128 1.27 -0.93 -1.94
CA ARG A 128 2.72 -1.07 -1.80
C ARG A 128 3.17 -2.07 -2.85
N ASP A 129 4.02 -1.63 -3.76
CA ASP A 129 4.69 -2.54 -4.69
C ASP A 129 5.80 -3.28 -3.96
N ALA A 130 5.68 -4.60 -3.91
CA ALA A 130 6.62 -5.47 -3.22
C ALA A 130 7.80 -5.90 -4.13
N GLY A 131 7.94 -5.26 -5.29
CA GLY A 131 9.06 -5.43 -6.20
C GLY A 131 8.64 -5.41 -7.67
N GLY A 132 9.48 -4.81 -8.50
CA GLY A 132 9.29 -4.76 -9.93
C GLY A 132 9.62 -3.41 -10.57
N PRO A 133 9.51 -3.31 -11.92
CA PRO A 133 9.84 -2.11 -12.68
C PRO A 133 8.71 -1.07 -12.63
N VAL A 134 8.40 -0.56 -11.44
CA VAL A 134 7.16 0.19 -11.14
C VAL A 134 7.28 1.71 -11.25
N PHE A 135 8.51 2.26 -11.28
CA PHE A 135 8.73 3.71 -11.20
C PHE A 135 8.07 4.49 -12.35
N GLY A 136 8.11 3.94 -13.58
CA GLY A 136 7.45 4.54 -14.74
C GLY A 136 5.93 4.55 -14.62
N LEU A 137 5.34 3.46 -14.15
CA LEU A 137 3.91 3.35 -13.89
C LEU A 137 3.46 4.34 -12.81
N LYS A 138 4.20 4.38 -11.68
CA LYS A 138 3.94 5.34 -10.60
C LYS A 138 3.92 6.76 -11.14
N ARG A 139 4.95 7.14 -11.91
CA ARG A 139 5.04 8.48 -12.50
C ARG A 139 3.84 8.80 -13.40
N ALA A 140 3.45 7.87 -14.28
CA ALA A 140 2.31 8.07 -15.18
C ALA A 140 0.97 8.25 -14.43
N ILE A 141 0.80 7.56 -13.30
CA ILE A 141 -0.38 7.70 -12.43
C ILE A 141 -0.35 9.04 -11.68
N ASP A 142 0.79 9.41 -11.10
CA ASP A 142 0.95 10.65 -10.33
C ASP A 142 0.78 11.91 -11.21
N GLU A 143 1.24 11.84 -12.46
CA GLU A 143 1.05 12.91 -13.46
C GLU A 143 -0.39 12.91 -14.06
N GLY A 144 -1.24 11.94 -13.71
CA GLY A 144 -2.62 11.82 -14.21
C GLY A 144 -2.72 11.29 -15.64
N THR A 145 -1.64 10.79 -16.22
CA THR A 145 -1.64 10.19 -17.57
C THR A 145 -2.43 8.88 -17.59
N LEU A 146 -2.39 8.11 -16.51
CA LEU A 146 -3.12 6.86 -16.32
C LEU A 146 -3.93 6.90 -15.02
N PRO A 147 -5.14 6.29 -14.98
CA PRO A 147 -5.81 6.03 -13.72
C PRO A 147 -5.09 4.91 -12.96
N GLY A 148 -5.04 4.99 -11.65
CA GLY A 148 -4.46 3.96 -10.80
C GLY A 148 -4.37 4.38 -9.34
N PRO A 149 -4.00 3.45 -8.43
CA PRO A 149 -3.81 3.72 -7.02
C PRO A 149 -2.55 4.57 -6.76
N ARG A 150 -2.40 5.11 -5.56
CA ARG A 150 -1.10 5.58 -5.06
C ARG A 150 -0.15 4.39 -4.99
N ILE A 151 1.09 4.56 -5.41
CA ILE A 151 2.07 3.49 -5.41
C ILE A 151 3.24 3.84 -4.48
N TYR A 152 3.50 2.96 -3.50
CA TYR A 152 4.70 2.96 -2.67
C TYR A 152 5.70 1.97 -3.28
N PRO A 153 6.67 2.42 -4.08
CA PRO A 153 7.52 1.54 -4.86
C PRO A 153 8.69 0.99 -4.06
N SER A 154 9.03 -0.30 -4.27
CA SER A 154 10.31 -0.87 -3.83
C SER A 154 11.37 -0.82 -4.92
N GLY A 155 10.96 -0.87 -6.18
CA GLY A 155 11.85 -1.09 -7.32
C GLY A 155 12.28 -2.55 -7.45
N ALA A 156 13.41 -2.81 -8.06
CA ALA A 156 13.90 -4.16 -8.30
C ALA A 156 14.05 -4.95 -6.99
N ILE A 157 13.59 -6.19 -6.99
CA ILE A 157 13.80 -7.12 -5.86
C ILE A 157 15.28 -7.44 -5.74
N ILE A 158 15.85 -7.36 -4.55
CA ILE A 158 17.25 -7.71 -4.29
C ILE A 158 17.31 -9.17 -3.83
N SER A 159 18.06 -10.00 -4.53
CA SER A 159 18.23 -11.43 -4.23
C SER A 159 19.69 -11.86 -4.36
N GLU A 160 20.07 -12.90 -3.65
CA GLU A 160 21.37 -13.54 -3.83
C GLU A 160 21.38 -14.51 -5.02
N THR A 161 22.54 -14.93 -5.47
CA THR A 161 22.69 -15.98 -6.48
C THR A 161 21.98 -17.27 -6.02
N GLY A 162 21.08 -17.78 -6.88
CA GLY A 162 20.23 -18.94 -6.56
C GLY A 162 19.10 -18.64 -5.56
N GLY A 163 18.93 -17.40 -5.13
CA GLY A 163 17.85 -16.99 -4.22
C GLY A 163 16.49 -16.88 -4.89
N HIS A 164 15.46 -16.58 -4.08
CA HIS A 164 14.05 -16.66 -4.51
C HIS A 164 13.68 -15.77 -5.71
N ALA A 165 14.38 -14.65 -5.93
CA ALA A 165 14.17 -13.78 -7.10
C ALA A 165 15.32 -13.88 -8.12
N ASP A 166 16.13 -14.90 -8.06
CA ASP A 166 17.02 -15.24 -9.15
C ASP A 166 16.24 -15.96 -10.25
N PHE A 167 15.70 -15.16 -11.18
CA PHE A 167 14.85 -15.66 -12.26
C PHE A 167 15.64 -16.20 -13.46
N ARG A 168 16.96 -16.41 -13.31
CA ARG A 168 17.78 -17.02 -14.37
C ARG A 168 17.34 -18.45 -14.63
N MET A 169 17.31 -18.80 -15.89
CA MET A 169 17.03 -20.16 -16.32
C MET A 169 18.34 -20.97 -16.33
N VAL A 170 18.25 -22.29 -16.35
CA VAL A 170 19.43 -23.18 -16.34
C VAL A 170 20.42 -22.95 -17.49
N TYR A 171 19.97 -22.31 -18.56
CA TYR A 171 20.82 -21.97 -19.70
C TYR A 171 21.43 -20.56 -19.62
N ASP A 172 21.05 -19.75 -18.62
CA ASP A 172 21.64 -18.44 -18.41
C ASP A 172 22.99 -18.60 -17.72
N ILE A 173 23.99 -17.91 -18.25
CA ILE A 173 25.36 -17.94 -17.72
C ILE A 173 25.43 -17.01 -16.51
N PRO A 174 25.95 -17.47 -15.33
CA PRO A 174 26.18 -16.62 -14.18
C PRO A 174 27.10 -15.42 -14.49
N GLU A 175 26.83 -14.28 -13.86
CA GLU A 175 27.50 -13.01 -14.15
C GLU A 175 29.04 -13.06 -14.14
N PRO A 176 29.74 -13.73 -13.19
CA PRO A 176 31.20 -13.76 -13.20
C PRO A 176 31.77 -14.39 -14.46
N PHE A 177 30.99 -15.17 -15.20
CA PHE A 177 31.38 -15.87 -16.41
C PHE A 177 30.78 -15.26 -17.70
N ASP A 178 29.83 -14.33 -17.55
CA ASP A 178 29.26 -13.57 -18.67
C ASP A 178 30.04 -12.25 -18.85
N CYS A 179 30.70 -12.13 -19.97
CA CYS A 179 31.42 -10.90 -20.33
C CYS A 179 30.49 -9.71 -20.66
N CYS A 180 29.15 -9.90 -20.70
CA CYS A 180 28.26 -9.02 -21.45
C CYS A 180 27.08 -8.45 -20.65
N GLY A 181 27.02 -8.63 -19.36
CA GLY A 181 26.19 -7.82 -18.46
C GLY A 181 24.87 -8.44 -17.99
N LEU A 182 23.94 -7.58 -17.59
CA LEU A 182 22.74 -7.90 -16.87
C LEU A 182 21.82 -8.90 -17.57
N THR A 183 21.19 -9.78 -16.80
CA THR A 183 20.11 -10.69 -17.24
C THR A 183 18.89 -9.91 -17.77
N HIS A 184 17.94 -10.61 -18.36
CA HIS A 184 16.71 -9.96 -18.83
C HIS A 184 15.95 -9.29 -17.67
N THR A 185 15.81 -9.95 -16.54
CA THR A 185 15.07 -9.45 -15.36
C THR A 185 15.75 -8.27 -14.71
N GLU A 186 17.09 -8.24 -14.71
CA GLU A 186 17.85 -7.07 -14.25
C GLU A 186 17.73 -5.89 -15.20
N LYS A 187 17.84 -6.11 -16.52
CA LYS A 187 17.69 -5.05 -17.55
C LYS A 187 16.35 -4.34 -17.47
N ILE A 188 15.29 -5.05 -17.17
CA ILE A 188 13.95 -4.47 -17.05
C ILE A 188 13.65 -3.92 -15.64
N GLY A 189 14.57 -4.10 -14.67
CA GLY A 189 14.41 -3.62 -13.30
C GLY A 189 13.47 -4.46 -12.43
N ALA A 190 13.31 -5.74 -12.74
CA ALA A 190 12.48 -6.66 -11.97
C ALA A 190 13.19 -7.18 -10.73
N ALA A 191 14.45 -7.61 -10.89
CA ALA A 191 15.30 -8.09 -9.83
C ALA A 191 16.73 -7.57 -10.02
N ILE A 192 17.53 -7.66 -8.97
CA ILE A 192 18.98 -7.42 -8.97
C ILE A 192 19.60 -8.57 -8.18
N ILE A 193 20.55 -9.28 -8.80
CA ILE A 193 21.34 -10.29 -8.10
C ILE A 193 22.54 -9.59 -7.47
N ALA A 194 22.64 -9.70 -6.14
CA ALA A 194 23.63 -8.97 -5.34
C ALA A 194 24.17 -9.84 -4.23
N ASP A 195 25.35 -10.38 -4.39
CA ASP A 195 26.06 -11.17 -3.37
C ASP A 195 27.12 -10.30 -2.68
N GLY A 196 27.15 -10.36 -1.36
CA GLY A 196 28.08 -9.61 -0.53
C GLY A 196 27.58 -8.20 -0.17
N VAL A 197 28.12 -7.69 0.92
CA VAL A 197 27.74 -6.39 1.52
C VAL A 197 27.80 -5.25 0.51
N ASP A 198 28.87 -5.17 -0.29
CA ASP A 198 29.06 -4.07 -1.24
C ASP A 198 28.01 -4.07 -2.35
N ALA A 199 27.69 -5.25 -2.89
CA ALA A 199 26.68 -5.38 -3.95
C ALA A 199 25.27 -5.06 -3.43
N VAL A 200 24.92 -5.52 -2.23
CA VAL A 200 23.65 -5.23 -1.58
C VAL A 200 23.48 -3.71 -1.30
N ILE A 201 24.55 -3.03 -0.85
CA ILE A 201 24.55 -1.58 -0.68
C ILE A 201 24.30 -0.88 -2.02
N VAL A 202 24.99 -1.28 -3.08
CA VAL A 202 24.83 -0.68 -4.42
C VAL A 202 23.39 -0.86 -4.92
N ALA A 203 22.85 -2.09 -4.82
CA ALA A 203 21.47 -2.39 -5.22
C ALA A 203 20.45 -1.57 -4.45
N SER A 204 20.58 -1.51 -3.11
CA SER A 204 19.70 -0.73 -2.24
C SER A 204 19.73 0.76 -2.56
N ARG A 205 20.93 1.34 -2.70
CA ARG A 205 21.10 2.76 -3.03
C ARG A 205 20.58 3.08 -4.44
N ASN A 206 20.69 2.16 -5.40
CA ASN A 206 20.14 2.35 -6.72
C ASN A 206 18.62 2.42 -6.72
N ASN A 207 17.91 1.51 -6.01
CA ASN A 207 16.48 1.58 -5.84
C ASN A 207 16.05 2.89 -5.14
N LEU A 208 16.77 3.31 -4.08
CA LEU A 208 16.54 4.59 -3.41
C LEU A 208 16.73 5.77 -4.36
N ARG A 209 17.78 5.78 -5.19
CA ARG A 209 18.03 6.81 -6.21
C ARG A 209 16.88 6.93 -7.21
N LEU A 210 16.25 5.81 -7.57
CA LEU A 210 15.10 5.77 -8.49
C LEU A 210 13.78 6.20 -7.85
N GLY A 211 13.73 6.31 -6.51
CA GLY A 211 12.54 6.79 -5.79
C GLY A 211 11.85 5.76 -4.93
N ALA A 212 12.53 4.66 -4.57
CA ALA A 212 11.96 3.64 -3.69
C ALA A 212 11.51 4.24 -2.35
N SER A 213 10.34 3.81 -1.89
CA SER A 213 9.74 4.16 -0.59
C SER A 213 10.20 3.22 0.52
N GLN A 214 10.57 2.02 0.17
CA GLN A 214 11.13 0.95 1.00
C GLN A 214 12.03 0.07 0.14
N ILE A 215 12.84 -0.79 0.79
CA ILE A 215 13.72 -1.75 0.12
C ILE A 215 13.17 -3.15 0.32
N LYS A 216 13.15 -3.96 -0.75
CA LYS A 216 12.73 -5.36 -0.73
C LYS A 216 13.90 -6.30 -0.99
N LEU A 217 14.16 -7.23 -0.05
CA LEU A 217 15.08 -8.35 -0.23
C LEU A 217 14.35 -9.68 -0.12
N MET A 218 14.97 -10.73 -0.66
CA MET A 218 14.59 -12.11 -0.44
C MET A 218 15.51 -12.69 0.65
N ALA A 219 14.96 -13.01 1.82
CA ALA A 219 15.74 -13.55 2.95
C ALA A 219 15.51 -15.04 3.18
N GLY A 220 14.71 -15.66 2.34
CA GLY A 220 14.44 -17.10 2.38
C GLY A 220 13.86 -17.61 1.07
N GLY A 221 13.81 -18.90 0.93
CA GLY A 221 13.24 -19.56 -0.23
C GLY A 221 11.73 -19.38 -0.36
N GLY A 222 11.19 -19.68 -1.55
CA GLY A 222 9.79 -19.43 -1.86
C GLY A 222 9.10 -20.48 -2.71
N VAL A 223 7.80 -20.29 -2.87
CA VAL A 223 6.91 -21.23 -3.57
C VAL A 223 7.10 -21.16 -5.09
N SER A 224 7.18 -19.93 -5.63
CA SER A 224 7.16 -19.71 -7.09
C SER A 224 8.45 -20.04 -7.82
N SER A 225 9.58 -20.07 -7.13
CA SER A 225 10.88 -20.44 -7.70
C SER A 225 11.09 -21.95 -7.76
N LEU A 226 11.97 -22.39 -8.67
CA LEU A 226 12.29 -23.81 -8.90
C LEU A 226 13.60 -24.23 -8.26
N TYR A 227 14.47 -23.28 -7.93
CA TYR A 227 15.88 -23.55 -7.61
C TYR A 227 16.22 -23.43 -6.13
N ASP A 228 15.37 -22.79 -5.33
CA ASP A 228 15.46 -22.70 -3.88
C ASP A 228 14.46 -23.62 -3.18
N GLN A 229 14.72 -23.96 -1.92
CA GLN A 229 13.77 -24.68 -1.05
C GLN A 229 13.12 -23.69 -0.07
N LEU A 230 11.94 -24.04 0.47
CA LEU A 230 11.26 -23.17 1.46
C LEU A 230 12.10 -22.96 2.73
N GLU A 231 12.93 -23.93 3.08
CA GLU A 231 13.80 -23.96 4.24
C GLU A 231 15.08 -23.15 4.06
N ASP A 232 15.40 -22.72 2.83
CA ASP A 232 16.62 -21.98 2.56
C ASP A 232 16.63 -20.65 3.33
N VAL A 233 17.77 -20.39 3.97
CA VAL A 233 18.04 -19.14 4.68
C VAL A 233 18.98 -18.32 3.81
N GLN A 234 18.41 -17.33 3.13
CA GLN A 234 19.11 -16.53 2.15
C GLN A 234 19.70 -15.29 2.81
N TYR A 235 20.82 -14.83 2.27
CA TYR A 235 21.66 -13.76 2.79
C TYR A 235 22.24 -14.02 4.18
N PHE A 236 23.49 -13.64 4.39
CA PHE A 236 24.07 -13.51 5.72
C PHE A 236 23.52 -12.30 6.46
N GLU A 237 23.72 -12.26 7.77
CA GLU A 237 23.18 -11.19 8.61
C GLU A 237 23.78 -9.81 8.28
N ASP A 238 25.08 -9.76 7.94
CA ASP A 238 25.78 -8.54 7.53
C ASP A 238 25.31 -8.00 6.18
N GLU A 239 24.92 -8.84 5.24
CA GLU A 239 24.34 -8.42 3.97
C GLU A 239 22.94 -7.80 4.16
N LEU A 240 22.08 -8.44 4.97
CA LEU A 240 20.79 -7.89 5.34
C LEU A 240 20.94 -6.56 6.11
N HIS A 241 21.91 -6.51 7.03
CA HIS A 241 22.21 -5.30 7.80
C HIS A 241 22.70 -4.17 6.90
N ALA A 242 23.47 -4.46 5.86
CA ALA A 242 23.92 -3.46 4.89
C ALA A 242 22.75 -2.79 4.14
N ALA A 243 21.73 -3.55 3.75
CA ALA A 243 20.50 -3.00 3.19
C ALA A 243 19.74 -2.14 4.21
N VAL A 244 19.66 -2.60 5.47
CA VAL A 244 19.00 -1.87 6.56
C VAL A 244 19.68 -0.53 6.78
N MET A 245 21.00 -0.50 6.89
CA MET A 245 21.76 0.75 7.05
C MET A 245 21.52 1.72 5.89
N ALA A 246 21.54 1.22 4.65
CA ALA A 246 21.27 2.06 3.48
C ALA A 246 19.85 2.65 3.48
N ALA A 247 18.86 1.87 3.94
CA ALA A 247 17.48 2.32 4.06
C ALA A 247 17.29 3.33 5.21
N GLU A 248 17.85 3.08 6.39
CA GLU A 248 17.79 3.98 7.57
C GLU A 248 18.46 5.32 7.31
N ASP A 249 19.62 5.34 6.65
CA ASP A 249 20.31 6.56 6.23
C ASP A 249 19.43 7.41 5.28
N ALA A 250 18.65 6.72 4.41
CA ALA A 250 17.69 7.37 3.52
C ALA A 250 16.38 7.76 4.22
N GLY A 251 16.15 7.31 5.47
CA GLY A 251 14.96 7.58 6.26
C GLY A 251 13.77 6.70 5.90
N THR A 252 14.02 5.43 5.57
CA THR A 252 13.01 4.41 5.25
C THR A 252 13.37 3.05 5.88
N TYR A 253 12.76 1.98 5.44
CA TYR A 253 12.85 0.65 6.03
C TYR A 253 13.11 -0.44 4.98
N VAL A 254 13.49 -1.62 5.51
CA VAL A 254 13.62 -2.86 4.72
C VAL A 254 12.47 -3.80 5.06
N MET A 255 11.92 -4.45 4.01
CA MET A 255 11.04 -5.59 4.10
C MET A 255 11.65 -6.81 3.42
N VAL A 256 11.36 -8.00 3.94
CA VAL A 256 11.90 -9.25 3.40
C VAL A 256 10.84 -10.30 3.15
N HIS A 257 10.96 -11.01 2.02
CA HIS A 257 10.27 -12.27 1.78
C HIS A 257 10.93 -13.38 2.59
N VAL A 258 10.16 -14.13 3.38
CA VAL A 258 10.67 -15.24 4.16
C VAL A 258 9.52 -16.07 4.76
N TYR A 259 9.70 -17.39 4.87
CA TYR A 259 8.72 -18.27 5.49
C TYR A 259 9.18 -18.86 6.82
N VAL A 260 10.45 -19.21 6.96
CA VAL A 260 10.95 -20.09 8.04
C VAL A 260 11.52 -19.31 9.22
N PRO A 261 11.43 -19.88 10.46
CA PRO A 261 11.81 -19.19 11.68
C PRO A 261 13.24 -18.69 11.72
N GLU A 262 14.22 -19.48 11.24
CA GLU A 262 15.64 -19.11 11.30
C GLU A 262 15.93 -17.87 10.45
N ALA A 263 15.42 -17.84 9.23
CA ALA A 263 15.57 -16.69 8.35
C ALA A 263 14.87 -15.44 8.90
N ILE A 264 13.66 -15.59 9.50
CA ILE A 264 12.95 -14.50 10.17
C ILE A 264 13.77 -13.94 11.33
N ARG A 265 14.33 -14.80 12.19
CA ARG A 265 15.17 -14.37 13.33
C ARG A 265 16.41 -13.62 12.86
N ARG A 266 17.07 -14.09 11.78
CA ARG A 266 18.22 -13.41 11.17
C ARG A 266 17.83 -12.03 10.65
N ALA A 267 16.72 -11.92 9.91
CA ALA A 267 16.23 -10.65 9.39
C ALA A 267 15.91 -9.65 10.51
N ILE A 268 15.30 -10.11 11.63
CA ILE A 268 15.02 -9.27 12.80
C ILE A 268 16.32 -8.77 13.46
N ARG A 269 17.34 -9.64 13.61
CA ARG A 269 18.65 -9.22 14.16
C ARG A 269 19.33 -8.19 13.27
N ALA A 270 19.22 -8.33 11.95
CA ALA A 270 19.72 -7.36 10.98
C ALA A 270 19.01 -6.01 11.01
N GLY A 271 17.82 -5.90 11.65
CA GLY A 271 17.07 -4.65 11.79
C GLY A 271 15.88 -4.45 10.84
N VAL A 272 15.47 -5.50 10.13
CA VAL A 272 14.30 -5.48 9.23
C VAL A 272 13.03 -5.10 9.98
N LYS A 273 12.15 -4.31 9.36
CA LYS A 273 10.92 -3.80 10.00
C LYS A 273 9.63 -4.48 9.52
N SER A 274 9.65 -5.17 8.38
CA SER A 274 8.49 -5.89 7.84
C SER A 274 8.90 -7.26 7.32
N ILE A 275 8.22 -8.29 7.83
CA ILE A 275 8.31 -9.67 7.35
C ILE A 275 7.13 -9.89 6.43
N GLU A 276 7.41 -10.25 5.18
CA GLU A 276 6.38 -10.66 4.23
C GLU A 276 6.23 -12.18 4.28
N HIS A 277 5.00 -12.66 4.29
CA HIS A 277 4.61 -14.05 4.38
C HIS A 277 4.71 -14.63 5.81
N GLY A 278 5.75 -15.36 6.15
CA GLY A 278 5.94 -15.89 7.51
C GLY A 278 5.04 -17.05 7.89
N GLN A 279 4.36 -17.73 6.94
CA GLN A 279 3.37 -18.78 7.25
C GLN A 279 3.94 -20.00 7.99
N LEU A 280 5.25 -20.27 7.86
CA LEU A 280 5.90 -21.42 8.51
C LEU A 280 6.53 -21.07 9.88
N ILE A 281 6.18 -19.92 10.44
CA ILE A 281 6.74 -19.39 11.69
C ILE A 281 6.44 -20.30 12.89
N ASP A 282 7.41 -20.40 13.81
CA ASP A 282 7.22 -21.03 15.11
C ASP A 282 6.82 -20.01 16.19
N GLU A 283 6.33 -20.52 17.32
CA GLU A 283 5.86 -19.70 18.43
C GLU A 283 6.96 -18.82 19.07
N PRO A 284 8.21 -19.28 19.28
CA PRO A 284 9.28 -18.43 19.78
C PRO A 284 9.60 -17.25 18.86
N THR A 285 9.59 -17.48 17.55
CA THR A 285 9.84 -16.42 16.56
C THR A 285 8.68 -15.44 16.47
N MET A 286 7.43 -15.90 16.60
CA MET A 286 6.26 -14.99 16.67
C MET A 286 6.31 -14.08 17.90
N LYS A 287 6.74 -14.60 19.07
CA LYS A 287 7.00 -13.77 20.26
C LYS A 287 8.06 -12.70 20.00
N LEU A 288 9.15 -13.08 19.33
CA LEU A 288 10.22 -12.15 18.99
C LEU A 288 9.73 -11.03 18.06
N ILE A 289 8.89 -11.34 17.05
CA ILE A 289 8.25 -10.33 16.20
C ILE A 289 7.45 -9.34 17.05
N ALA A 290 6.61 -9.83 17.98
CA ALA A 290 5.82 -9.00 18.86
C ALA A 290 6.69 -8.11 19.76
N GLU A 291 7.72 -8.69 20.42
CA GLU A 291 8.65 -7.98 21.29
C GLU A 291 9.43 -6.88 20.57
N LYS A 292 9.84 -7.12 19.33
CA LYS A 292 10.58 -6.15 18.52
C LYS A 292 9.68 -5.16 17.77
N GLY A 293 8.36 -5.35 17.81
CA GLY A 293 7.39 -4.50 17.12
C GLY A 293 7.51 -4.53 15.60
N VAL A 294 8.05 -5.63 15.06
CA VAL A 294 8.18 -5.86 13.61
C VAL A 294 6.80 -6.15 13.04
N TRP A 295 6.52 -5.67 11.84
CA TRP A 295 5.29 -5.98 11.12
C TRP A 295 5.34 -7.36 10.47
N LEU A 296 4.20 -8.04 10.46
CA LEU A 296 3.99 -9.27 9.75
C LEU A 296 2.91 -9.06 8.68
N SER A 297 3.31 -9.02 7.42
CA SER A 297 2.44 -8.79 6.26
C SER A 297 2.11 -10.13 5.62
N MET A 298 0.89 -10.63 5.83
CA MET A 298 0.50 -11.98 5.45
C MET A 298 -0.61 -12.00 4.40
N GLN A 299 -0.64 -13.12 3.66
CA GLN A 299 -1.67 -13.48 2.69
C GLN A 299 -2.54 -14.61 3.26
N PRO A 300 -3.87 -14.58 3.02
CA PRO A 300 -4.78 -15.64 3.45
C PRO A 300 -4.74 -16.84 2.50
N PHE A 301 -3.64 -17.59 2.51
CA PHE A 301 -3.53 -18.81 1.73
C PHE A 301 -4.35 -19.93 2.38
N ILE A 302 -5.50 -20.24 1.77
CA ILE A 302 -6.37 -21.35 2.15
C ILE A 302 -6.48 -22.30 0.96
N GLY A 303 -6.60 -23.62 1.22
CA GLY A 303 -6.37 -24.69 0.27
C GLY A 303 -7.19 -24.69 -1.02
N GLU A 304 -8.34 -24.02 -1.06
CA GLU A 304 -9.19 -24.00 -2.25
C GLU A 304 -8.97 -22.75 -3.11
N GLY A 305 -8.65 -22.95 -4.39
CA GLY A 305 -8.70 -21.91 -5.42
C GLY A 305 -7.47 -21.04 -5.62
N ASN A 306 -6.40 -21.21 -4.81
CA ASN A 306 -5.16 -20.43 -4.95
C ASN A 306 -4.01 -21.19 -5.61
N ASN A 307 -4.13 -22.51 -5.79
CA ASN A 307 -3.07 -23.31 -6.39
C ASN A 307 -3.19 -23.25 -7.92
N HIS A 308 -2.37 -22.39 -8.53
CA HIS A 308 -2.21 -22.29 -9.99
C HIS A 308 -0.91 -22.88 -10.50
N TYR A 309 -0.13 -23.51 -9.60
CA TYR A 309 1.13 -24.14 -9.96
C TYR A 309 0.88 -25.49 -10.64
N THR A 310 1.51 -25.69 -11.80
CA THR A 310 1.46 -26.96 -12.54
C THR A 310 2.66 -27.85 -12.22
N ASN A 311 3.75 -27.28 -11.69
CA ASN A 311 4.94 -28.02 -11.30
C ASN A 311 4.73 -28.70 -9.94
N PRO A 312 4.97 -30.01 -9.79
CA PRO A 312 4.75 -30.74 -8.55
C PRO A 312 5.57 -30.22 -7.34
N VAL A 313 6.77 -29.70 -7.59
CA VAL A 313 7.62 -29.13 -6.53
C VAL A 313 6.98 -27.85 -5.97
N GLN A 314 6.52 -26.96 -6.84
CA GLN A 314 5.84 -25.74 -6.43
C GLN A 314 4.50 -26.05 -5.75
N GLN A 315 3.77 -27.08 -6.21
CA GLN A 315 2.54 -27.53 -5.55
C GLN A 315 2.81 -27.98 -4.12
N ALA A 316 3.82 -28.83 -3.91
CA ALA A 316 4.20 -29.31 -2.58
C ALA A 316 4.62 -28.16 -1.64
N LYS A 317 5.42 -27.21 -2.12
CA LYS A 317 5.77 -26.00 -1.38
C LYS A 317 4.54 -25.17 -1.00
N HIS A 318 3.62 -24.99 -1.94
CA HIS A 318 2.37 -24.26 -1.71
C HIS A 318 1.50 -24.91 -0.64
N GLU A 319 1.37 -26.24 -0.66
CA GLU A 319 0.62 -26.99 0.35
C GLU A 319 1.18 -26.80 1.76
N LEU A 320 2.51 -26.80 1.92
CA LEU A 320 3.16 -26.53 3.22
C LEU A 320 2.82 -25.12 3.72
N VAL A 321 2.88 -24.11 2.86
CA VAL A 321 2.54 -22.71 3.21
C VAL A 321 1.06 -22.59 3.60
N VAL A 322 0.15 -23.23 2.86
CA VAL A 322 -1.28 -23.28 3.20
C VAL A 322 -1.50 -23.91 4.57
N GLN A 323 -0.85 -25.05 4.88
CA GLN A 323 -0.94 -25.72 6.18
C GLN A 323 -0.44 -24.82 7.33
N GLY A 324 0.58 -23.99 7.10
CA GLY A 324 1.14 -23.07 8.08
C GLY A 324 0.28 -21.84 8.36
N THR A 325 -0.57 -21.45 7.42
CA THR A 325 -1.30 -20.16 7.47
C THR A 325 -2.21 -20.03 8.69
N ASP A 326 -3.02 -21.04 9.00
CA ASP A 326 -3.91 -21.03 10.18
C ASP A 326 -3.13 -20.78 11.46
N ARG A 327 -2.06 -21.54 11.68
CA ARG A 327 -1.21 -21.44 12.86
C ARG A 327 -0.56 -20.06 12.96
N ALA A 328 -0.06 -19.53 11.86
CA ALA A 328 0.60 -18.22 11.83
C ALA A 328 -0.36 -17.10 12.25
N TYR A 329 -1.58 -17.06 11.71
CA TYR A 329 -2.58 -16.07 12.12
C TYR A 329 -3.02 -16.23 13.57
N GLN A 330 -3.21 -17.46 14.05
CA GLN A 330 -3.55 -17.73 15.46
C GLN A 330 -2.46 -17.26 16.42
N LEU A 331 -1.18 -17.53 16.09
CA LEU A 331 -0.05 -17.06 16.89
C LEU A 331 0.09 -15.54 16.85
N ALA A 332 -0.06 -14.92 15.69
CA ALA A 332 -0.01 -13.46 15.54
C ALA A 332 -1.09 -12.79 16.41
N LYS A 333 -2.32 -13.29 16.37
CA LYS A 333 -3.43 -12.81 17.22
C LYS A 333 -3.14 -13.04 18.70
N LYS A 334 -2.64 -14.21 19.08
CA LYS A 334 -2.29 -14.56 20.46
C LYS A 334 -1.27 -13.60 21.08
N TYR A 335 -0.28 -13.16 20.30
CA TYR A 335 0.81 -12.31 20.78
C TYR A 335 0.64 -10.83 20.44
N GLY A 336 -0.47 -10.43 19.82
CA GLY A 336 -0.77 -9.04 19.47
C GLY A 336 0.26 -8.47 18.46
N VAL A 337 0.70 -9.29 17.51
CA VAL A 337 1.62 -8.87 16.46
C VAL A 337 0.95 -7.83 15.57
N LYS A 338 1.70 -6.82 15.14
CA LYS A 338 1.25 -5.87 14.13
C LYS A 338 1.08 -6.60 12.81
N LEU A 339 -0.17 -6.84 12.43
CA LEU A 339 -0.52 -7.51 11.19
C LEU A 339 -0.83 -6.49 10.10
N ALA A 340 -0.40 -6.83 8.91
CA ALA A 340 -0.73 -6.15 7.69
C ALA A 340 -1.20 -7.16 6.64
N TRP A 341 -2.05 -6.72 5.73
CA TRP A 341 -2.67 -7.55 4.70
C TRP A 341 -2.19 -7.16 3.31
N GLY A 342 -1.92 -8.17 2.49
CA GLY A 342 -1.66 -8.00 1.08
C GLY A 342 -2.07 -9.24 0.30
N THR A 343 -2.23 -9.13 -1.01
CA THR A 343 -2.72 -10.22 -1.86
C THR A 343 -1.66 -11.11 -2.45
N ASP A 344 -0.50 -10.56 -2.74
CA ASP A 344 0.62 -11.24 -3.42
C ASP A 344 0.21 -11.95 -4.72
N LEU A 345 -0.60 -11.26 -5.53
CA LEU A 345 -1.10 -11.76 -6.81
C LEU A 345 -0.05 -11.65 -7.92
N LEU A 346 1.18 -12.10 -7.62
CA LEU A 346 2.30 -12.20 -8.55
C LEU A 346 1.96 -13.12 -9.73
N PHE A 347 2.49 -12.81 -10.90
CA PHE A 347 2.53 -13.68 -12.08
C PHE A 347 1.19 -14.23 -12.59
N SER A 348 0.05 -13.81 -12.01
CA SER A 348 -1.25 -14.32 -12.41
C SER A 348 -2.26 -13.20 -12.68
N PRO A 349 -2.24 -12.61 -13.88
CA PRO A 349 -3.22 -11.58 -14.28
C PRO A 349 -4.66 -12.06 -14.17
N ALA A 350 -4.89 -13.35 -14.40
CA ALA A 350 -6.21 -13.97 -14.27
C ALA A 350 -6.73 -13.93 -12.82
N ASN A 351 -5.84 -14.00 -11.83
CA ASN A 351 -6.19 -13.94 -10.41
C ASN A 351 -6.33 -12.51 -9.89
N ALA A 352 -5.79 -11.50 -10.57
CA ALA A 352 -5.91 -10.10 -10.16
C ALA A 352 -7.37 -9.67 -10.02
N ARG A 353 -8.28 -10.17 -10.87
CA ARG A 353 -9.72 -9.95 -10.77
C ARG A 353 -10.34 -10.45 -9.45
N ASN A 354 -9.68 -11.40 -8.79
CA ASN A 354 -10.11 -12.01 -7.53
C ASN A 354 -9.52 -11.31 -6.29
N GLN A 355 -8.87 -10.16 -6.46
CA GLN A 355 -8.20 -9.41 -5.39
C GLN A 355 -9.12 -9.23 -4.17
N ASN A 356 -10.36 -8.78 -4.39
CA ASN A 356 -11.32 -8.54 -3.32
C ASN A 356 -11.81 -9.83 -2.61
N LEU A 357 -11.80 -10.99 -3.28
CA LEU A 357 -12.18 -12.27 -2.65
C LEU A 357 -11.21 -12.68 -1.53
N ASN A 358 -9.96 -12.19 -1.57
CA ASN A 358 -9.00 -12.45 -0.50
C ASN A 358 -9.36 -11.74 0.82
N ILE A 359 -10.18 -10.68 0.76
CA ILE A 359 -10.70 -9.98 1.95
C ILE A 359 -11.65 -10.90 2.72
N GLU A 360 -12.58 -11.57 2.04
CA GLU A 360 -13.53 -12.49 2.67
C GLU A 360 -12.83 -13.66 3.36
N LYS A 361 -11.74 -14.18 2.78
CA LYS A 361 -10.97 -15.29 3.38
C LYS A 361 -10.47 -14.99 4.80
N MET A 362 -10.24 -13.71 5.10
CA MET A 362 -9.79 -13.27 6.42
C MET A 362 -10.82 -13.51 7.53
N THR A 363 -12.12 -13.68 7.19
CA THR A 363 -13.18 -13.98 8.18
C THR A 363 -12.97 -15.30 8.91
N ARG A 364 -12.07 -16.15 8.42
CA ARG A 364 -11.65 -17.38 9.09
C ARG A 364 -10.96 -17.09 10.43
N TRP A 365 -10.32 -15.93 10.60
CA TRP A 365 -9.50 -15.61 11.79
C TRP A 365 -9.91 -14.31 12.48
N PHE A 366 -10.56 -13.39 11.76
CA PHE A 366 -10.81 -12.02 12.21
C PHE A 366 -12.26 -11.62 12.03
N SER A 367 -12.73 -10.71 12.90
CA SER A 367 -14.03 -10.04 12.73
C SER A 367 -13.99 -9.07 11.54
N ASN A 368 -15.16 -8.70 11.03
CA ASN A 368 -15.26 -7.73 9.94
C ASN A 368 -14.55 -6.40 10.29
N PHE A 369 -14.67 -5.94 11.54
CA PHE A 369 -13.98 -4.74 12.02
C PHE A 369 -12.45 -4.91 11.98
N GLU A 370 -11.91 -6.02 12.52
CA GLU A 370 -10.47 -6.28 12.49
C GLU A 370 -9.94 -6.31 11.04
N ILE A 371 -10.71 -6.89 10.11
CA ILE A 371 -10.35 -6.93 8.68
C ILE A 371 -10.36 -5.53 8.09
N LEU A 372 -11.44 -4.77 8.25
CA LEU A 372 -11.56 -3.41 7.71
C LEU A 372 -10.45 -2.51 8.22
N LYS A 373 -10.16 -2.57 9.52
CA LYS A 373 -9.06 -1.83 10.14
C LYS A 373 -7.71 -2.22 9.53
N MET A 374 -7.46 -3.51 9.34
CA MET A 374 -6.21 -4.04 8.77
C MET A 374 -6.00 -3.56 7.33
N ILE A 375 -7.01 -3.68 6.47
CA ILE A 375 -6.91 -3.34 5.03
C ILE A 375 -7.00 -1.82 4.75
N THR A 376 -7.17 -1.00 5.79
CA THR A 376 -7.18 0.46 5.70
C THR A 376 -6.13 1.06 6.64
N HIS A 377 -6.48 1.31 7.90
CA HIS A 377 -5.65 1.99 8.89
C HIS A 377 -4.31 1.29 9.15
N ASP A 378 -4.31 -0.01 9.48
CA ASP A 378 -3.08 -0.70 9.89
C ASP A 378 -2.10 -0.84 8.70
N ASN A 379 -2.63 -1.07 7.49
CA ASN A 379 -1.82 -1.03 6.28
C ASN A 379 -1.20 0.36 6.04
N ALA A 380 -1.94 1.44 6.31
CA ALA A 380 -1.41 2.81 6.22
C ALA A 380 -0.32 3.08 7.27
N GLU A 381 -0.45 2.55 8.49
CA GLU A 381 0.56 2.66 9.54
C GLU A 381 1.88 1.97 9.13
N LEU A 382 1.81 0.83 8.45
CA LEU A 382 3.01 0.19 7.91
C LEU A 382 3.64 1.06 6.81
N LEU A 383 2.84 1.62 5.90
CA LEU A 383 3.34 2.52 4.85
C LEU A 383 4.02 3.77 5.42
N ALA A 384 3.58 4.25 6.59
CA ALA A 384 4.19 5.40 7.26
C ALA A 384 5.65 5.16 7.69
N LEU A 385 6.11 3.89 7.79
CA LEU A 385 7.51 3.55 8.00
C LEU A 385 8.43 4.04 6.87
N SER A 386 7.89 4.37 5.69
CA SER A 386 8.66 4.99 4.61
C SER A 386 9.19 6.40 4.96
N GLY A 387 8.72 7.01 6.05
CA GLY A 387 9.29 8.20 6.67
C GLY A 387 9.60 9.32 5.70
N ARG A 388 10.87 9.72 5.57
CA ARG A 388 11.30 10.75 4.62
C ARG A 388 11.14 10.36 3.15
N ARG A 389 10.96 9.07 2.86
CA ARG A 389 10.76 8.51 1.51
C ARG A 389 9.28 8.31 1.19
N ASN A 390 8.37 8.74 2.07
CA ASN A 390 6.94 8.69 1.79
C ASN A 390 6.61 9.60 0.58
N PRO A 391 6.11 9.02 -0.54
CA PRO A 391 5.82 9.78 -1.75
C PRO A 391 4.53 10.59 -1.67
N TYR A 392 3.71 10.35 -0.64
CA TYR A 392 2.39 10.97 -0.47
C TYR A 392 2.22 11.48 0.96
N PRO A 393 2.79 12.67 1.28
CA PRO A 393 2.67 13.26 2.61
C PRO A 393 1.20 13.48 2.99
N GLY A 394 0.77 12.90 4.10
CA GLY A 394 -0.59 12.98 4.61
C GLY A 394 -1.01 11.68 5.29
N LYS A 395 -2.17 11.71 5.94
CA LYS A 395 -2.74 10.52 6.60
C LYS A 395 -3.53 9.71 5.59
N LEU A 396 -3.30 8.42 5.55
CA LEU A 396 -4.03 7.44 4.73
C LEU A 396 -4.83 6.47 5.60
N GLY A 397 -5.78 5.78 4.98
CA GLY A 397 -6.53 4.69 5.62
C GLY A 397 -7.51 5.14 6.71
N VAL A 398 -7.85 6.43 6.76
CA VAL A 398 -8.76 7.00 7.76
C VAL A 398 -9.68 8.06 7.15
N ILE A 399 -10.89 8.22 7.73
CA ILE A 399 -11.81 9.31 7.43
C ILE A 399 -11.79 10.29 8.61
N GLU A 400 -10.86 11.24 8.55
CA GLU A 400 -10.72 12.29 9.57
C GLU A 400 -10.22 13.60 8.95
N GLU A 401 -10.39 14.70 9.64
CA GLU A 401 -9.93 16.02 9.18
C GLU A 401 -8.41 16.03 8.97
N GLY A 402 -7.98 16.52 7.82
CA GLY A 402 -6.57 16.57 7.39
C GLY A 402 -6.04 15.28 6.77
N ALA A 403 -6.86 14.22 6.67
CA ALA A 403 -6.49 13.01 5.93
C ALA A 403 -6.60 13.24 4.42
N LEU A 404 -5.84 12.46 3.65
CA LEU A 404 -5.97 12.43 2.20
C LEU A 404 -7.35 11.90 1.81
N ALA A 405 -7.97 12.52 0.81
CA ALA A 405 -9.31 12.18 0.36
C ALA A 405 -9.28 10.95 -0.56
N ASP A 406 -8.95 9.80 0.04
CA ASP A 406 -8.97 8.48 -0.54
C ASP A 406 -10.06 7.67 0.16
N LEU A 407 -11.24 7.56 -0.47
CA LEU A 407 -12.41 6.95 0.13
C LEU A 407 -13.29 6.21 -0.88
N ILE A 408 -14.11 5.31 -0.37
CA ILE A 408 -15.11 4.58 -1.14
C ILE A 408 -16.47 4.67 -0.46
N VAL A 409 -17.55 4.67 -1.27
CA VAL A 409 -18.93 4.48 -0.78
C VAL A 409 -19.45 3.15 -1.29
N VAL A 410 -19.98 2.32 -0.38
CA VAL A 410 -20.33 0.93 -0.63
C VAL A 410 -21.84 0.72 -0.41
N ASP A 411 -22.46 -0.10 -1.27
CA ASP A 411 -23.85 -0.54 -1.11
C ASP A 411 -23.91 -1.72 -0.13
N GLY A 412 -24.19 -1.41 1.13
CA GLY A 412 -24.19 -2.34 2.25
C GLY A 412 -23.20 -1.94 3.33
N ASN A 413 -23.38 -2.49 4.54
CA ASN A 413 -22.52 -2.19 5.69
C ASN A 413 -21.41 -3.26 5.82
N ALA A 414 -20.17 -2.90 5.50
CA ALA A 414 -19.05 -3.82 5.53
C ALA A 414 -18.66 -4.29 6.96
N LEU A 415 -19.06 -3.57 8.02
CA LEU A 415 -18.92 -4.03 9.40
C LEU A 415 -19.89 -5.19 9.71
N GLU A 416 -21.05 -5.23 9.07
CA GLU A 416 -22.04 -6.29 9.24
C GLU A 416 -21.76 -7.48 8.30
N ASP A 417 -21.46 -7.19 7.04
CA ASP A 417 -21.12 -8.20 6.03
C ASP A 417 -19.96 -7.74 5.14
N ILE A 418 -18.77 -8.29 5.39
CA ILE A 418 -17.57 -7.98 4.63
C ILE A 418 -17.67 -8.35 3.14
N LYS A 419 -18.60 -9.27 2.79
CA LYS A 419 -18.81 -9.73 1.41
C LYS A 419 -19.27 -8.63 0.47
N VAL A 420 -19.80 -7.52 0.99
CA VAL A 420 -20.14 -6.36 0.15
C VAL A 420 -18.91 -5.81 -0.59
N LEU A 421 -17.70 -6.06 -0.09
CA LEU A 421 -16.46 -5.65 -0.75
C LEU A 421 -16.00 -6.63 -1.85
N THR A 422 -16.57 -7.84 -1.95
CA THR A 422 -16.10 -8.88 -2.88
C THR A 422 -16.61 -8.72 -4.32
N ASP A 423 -17.67 -7.93 -4.52
CA ASP A 423 -18.18 -7.55 -5.85
C ASP A 423 -18.09 -6.02 -6.03
N PRO A 424 -16.87 -5.51 -6.32
CA PRO A 424 -16.67 -4.07 -6.46
C PRO A 424 -17.40 -3.45 -7.65
N GLY A 425 -17.65 -4.23 -8.69
CA GLY A 425 -18.42 -3.77 -9.86
C GLY A 425 -19.83 -3.33 -9.49
N LYS A 426 -20.48 -4.11 -8.63
CA LYS A 426 -21.86 -3.89 -8.19
C LYS A 426 -21.93 -2.97 -6.97
N ASN A 427 -21.09 -3.22 -5.96
CA ASN A 427 -21.31 -2.68 -4.63
C ASN A 427 -20.50 -1.41 -4.32
N MET A 428 -19.41 -1.11 -5.04
CA MET A 428 -18.69 0.15 -4.85
C MET A 428 -19.32 1.24 -5.69
N LEU A 429 -20.11 2.10 -5.06
CA LEU A 429 -20.91 3.13 -5.72
C LEU A 429 -20.09 4.38 -6.02
N LEU A 430 -19.16 4.75 -5.13
CA LEU A 430 -18.25 5.86 -5.35
C LEU A 430 -16.83 5.44 -5.01
N ILE A 431 -15.89 5.84 -5.86
CA ILE A 431 -14.46 5.65 -5.62
C ILE A 431 -13.76 6.98 -5.84
N MET A 432 -13.12 7.47 -4.79
CA MET A 432 -12.36 8.71 -4.78
C MET A 432 -10.92 8.42 -4.38
N LYS A 433 -9.96 8.99 -5.11
CA LYS A 433 -8.55 9.01 -4.76
C LYS A 433 -8.00 10.42 -5.00
N ASP A 434 -7.25 10.93 -4.05
CA ASP A 434 -6.64 12.27 -4.14
C ASP A 434 -7.67 13.38 -4.38
N GLY A 435 -8.87 13.26 -3.77
CA GLY A 435 -9.98 14.17 -3.96
C GLY A 435 -10.65 14.10 -5.34
N LYS A 436 -10.19 13.24 -6.24
CA LYS A 436 -10.75 13.04 -7.56
C LYS A 436 -11.65 11.80 -7.61
N ILE A 437 -12.83 11.96 -8.16
CA ILE A 437 -13.79 10.86 -8.36
C ILE A 437 -13.40 10.07 -9.60
N TYR A 438 -13.31 8.73 -9.47
CA TYR A 438 -13.03 7.78 -10.54
C TYR A 438 -14.24 6.92 -10.90
N LYS A 439 -15.17 6.76 -9.97
CA LYS A 439 -16.47 6.12 -10.16
C LYS A 439 -17.52 6.86 -9.33
N ASN A 440 -18.72 7.07 -9.90
CA ASN A 440 -19.88 7.61 -9.19
C ASN A 440 -21.16 7.02 -9.78
N ASP A 441 -21.77 6.10 -9.04
CA ASP A 441 -23.04 5.43 -9.34
C ASP A 441 -24.10 5.75 -8.25
N LEU A 442 -23.90 6.80 -7.41
CA LEU A 442 -24.83 7.28 -6.38
C LEU A 442 -26.06 7.99 -6.95
#